data_03622f730d415520834a65edb41fbbe2
#
_entry.id   03622f730d415520834a65edb41fbbe2
#
_cell.length_a   1.000
_cell.length_b   1.000
_cell.length_c   1.000
_cell.angle_alpha   90.00
_cell.angle_beta   90.00
_cell.angle_gamma   90.00
#
_symmetry.space_group_name_H-M   'P 1'
#
loop_
_entity.id
_entity.type
_entity.pdbx_description
1 polymer ?
#
loop_
_entity_poly.entity_id
_entity_poly.type
_entity_poly.pdbx_seq_one_letter_code
_entity_poly.pdbx_strand_id
1 'polypeptide(L)'
;MLKTEMRNEASRHIDQMDTLSMMKLINQENRNAVEAVEAALDTIALVCDVVADRFEKGGRLFYIGAGTSGRLGVIDAAECPPTFGVPRGQVVGIIAGGEKCMVQAAEAQEDDPNAGAEDLRKHDLCDKDVVIGISASGGAAYVVGALEYANSVGAFSVSLSSNPDSPMERVARIGIVADTGAEVITGSTRMKSGTAQKLILNMISTGAMIKTGKVYENMMINLRPSNKKLRERMIRIVCEIKGCDHDIAEQLLEDHDWKIREAVI
;
A
#
# COMPACT_ATOMS: atom_id res chain seq x y z
N MET A 1 4.97 -26.05 7.32
CA MET A 1 5.55 -25.52 6.07
C MET A 1 4.72 -24.31 5.66
N LEU A 2 5.35 -23.19 5.29
CA LEU A 2 4.65 -22.00 4.86
C LEU A 2 3.86 -22.31 3.58
N LYS A 3 2.63 -21.83 3.46
CA LYS A 3 1.79 -22.05 2.27
C LYS A 3 2.43 -21.47 1.01
N THR A 4 3.13 -20.34 1.14
CA THR A 4 3.89 -19.71 0.05
C THR A 4 5.04 -20.57 -0.49
N GLU A 5 5.54 -21.55 0.27
CA GLU A 5 6.60 -22.48 -0.11
C GLU A 5 6.06 -23.84 -0.59
N MET A 6 4.75 -24.05 -0.53
CA MET A 6 4.13 -25.29 -1.02
C MET A 6 4.09 -25.30 -2.55
N ARG A 7 4.11 -26.51 -3.13
CA ARG A 7 3.86 -26.67 -4.57
C ARG A 7 2.39 -26.50 -4.87
N ASN A 8 2.08 -25.76 -5.92
CA ASN A 8 0.72 -25.67 -6.45
C ASN A 8 0.44 -26.86 -7.36
N GLU A 9 -0.50 -27.70 -6.97
CA GLU A 9 -0.84 -28.91 -7.71
C GLU A 9 -1.41 -28.60 -9.09
N ALA A 10 -2.17 -27.52 -9.25
CA ALA A 10 -2.72 -27.13 -10.55
C ALA A 10 -1.64 -26.74 -11.57
N SER A 11 -0.48 -26.27 -11.11
CA SER A 11 0.62 -25.84 -11.98
C SER A 11 1.79 -26.82 -12.03
N ARG A 12 1.63 -28.04 -11.51
CA ARG A 12 2.71 -29.04 -11.37
C ARG A 12 3.48 -29.29 -12.68
N HIS A 13 2.81 -29.22 -13.81
CA HIS A 13 3.35 -29.46 -15.16
C HIS A 13 3.24 -28.24 -16.08
N ILE A 14 3.31 -27.04 -15.51
CA ILE A 14 3.15 -25.79 -16.25
C ILE A 14 4.21 -25.61 -17.36
N ASP A 15 5.40 -26.18 -17.17
CA ASP A 15 6.52 -26.20 -18.12
C ASP A 15 6.22 -26.98 -19.41
N GLN A 16 5.23 -27.86 -19.39
CA GLN A 16 4.83 -28.69 -20.52
C GLN A 16 3.57 -28.17 -21.24
N MET A 17 2.97 -27.08 -20.76
CA MET A 17 1.76 -26.51 -21.31
C MET A 17 2.06 -25.64 -22.53
N ASP A 18 1.13 -25.60 -23.50
CA ASP A 18 1.13 -24.56 -24.51
C ASP A 18 0.88 -23.18 -23.87
N THR A 19 1.32 -22.12 -24.55
CA THR A 19 1.28 -20.76 -23.99
C THR A 19 -0.13 -20.33 -23.57
N LEU A 20 -1.16 -20.64 -24.35
CA LEU A 20 -2.53 -20.23 -24.04
C LEU A 20 -3.05 -20.94 -22.79
N SER A 21 -2.81 -22.24 -22.66
CA SER A 21 -3.17 -23.03 -21.50
C SER A 21 -2.44 -22.55 -20.24
N MET A 22 -1.14 -22.24 -20.35
CA MET A 22 -0.34 -21.63 -19.29
C MET A 22 -0.93 -20.28 -18.84
N MET A 23 -1.26 -19.38 -19.77
CA MET A 23 -1.84 -18.06 -19.44
C MET A 23 -3.21 -18.20 -18.78
N LYS A 24 -4.05 -19.13 -19.24
CA LYS A 24 -5.35 -19.40 -18.61
C LYS A 24 -5.20 -19.89 -17.17
N LEU A 25 -4.26 -20.79 -16.92
CA LEU A 25 -3.97 -21.30 -15.58
C LEU A 25 -3.49 -20.17 -14.66
N ILE A 26 -2.50 -19.38 -15.08
CA ILE A 26 -1.98 -18.26 -14.30
C ILE A 26 -3.12 -17.26 -13.99
N ASN A 27 -3.95 -16.92 -14.99
CA ASN A 27 -5.06 -16.00 -14.78
C ASN A 27 -6.14 -16.56 -13.85
N GLN A 28 -6.39 -17.86 -13.89
CA GLN A 28 -7.31 -18.53 -12.95
C GLN A 28 -6.79 -18.44 -11.51
N GLU A 29 -5.50 -18.72 -11.33
CA GLU A 29 -4.85 -18.65 -10.02
C GLU A 29 -4.81 -17.23 -9.45
N ASN A 30 -4.72 -16.20 -10.29
CA ASN A 30 -4.76 -14.80 -9.84
C ASN A 30 -6.05 -14.42 -9.12
N ARG A 31 -7.17 -15.13 -9.32
CA ARG A 31 -8.43 -14.90 -8.59
C ARG A 31 -8.27 -15.13 -7.10
N ASN A 32 -7.43 -16.05 -6.70
CA ASN A 32 -7.14 -16.34 -5.29
C ASN A 32 -6.60 -15.10 -4.54
N ALA A 33 -5.94 -14.18 -5.25
CA ALA A 33 -5.48 -12.93 -4.64
C ALA A 33 -6.66 -12.04 -4.21
N VAL A 34 -7.71 -11.94 -5.03
CA VAL A 34 -8.92 -11.14 -4.72
C VAL A 34 -9.71 -11.82 -3.60
N GLU A 35 -9.89 -13.13 -3.65
CA GLU A 35 -10.60 -13.91 -2.63
C GLU A 35 -9.89 -13.81 -1.26
N ALA A 36 -8.56 -13.86 -1.25
CA ALA A 36 -7.78 -13.70 -0.02
C ALA A 36 -7.91 -12.29 0.57
N VAL A 37 -8.02 -11.25 -0.26
CA VAL A 37 -8.29 -9.88 0.19
C VAL A 37 -9.71 -9.76 0.73
N GLU A 38 -10.70 -10.36 0.06
CA GLU A 38 -12.10 -10.37 0.52
C GLU A 38 -12.23 -10.99 1.92
N ALA A 39 -11.53 -12.07 2.18
CA ALA A 39 -11.51 -12.71 3.50
C ALA A 39 -10.89 -11.86 4.62
N ALA A 40 -10.10 -10.84 4.28
CA ALA A 40 -9.42 -9.95 5.22
C ALA A 40 -10.07 -8.56 5.36
N LEU A 41 -11.22 -8.30 4.70
CA LEU A 41 -11.84 -6.97 4.61
C LEU A 41 -12.10 -6.31 5.96
N ASP A 42 -12.60 -7.04 6.95
CA ASP A 42 -12.89 -6.49 8.28
C ASP A 42 -11.62 -5.93 8.95
N THR A 43 -10.52 -6.67 8.85
CA THR A 43 -9.23 -6.24 9.39
C THR A 43 -8.65 -5.06 8.59
N ILE A 44 -8.78 -5.08 7.26
CA ILE A 44 -8.36 -3.98 6.38
C ILE A 44 -9.12 -2.70 6.73
N ALA A 45 -10.45 -2.79 6.93
CA ALA A 45 -11.29 -1.65 7.32
C ALA A 45 -10.87 -1.08 8.67
N LEU A 46 -10.62 -1.93 9.68
CA LEU A 46 -10.12 -1.51 10.97
C LEU A 46 -8.77 -0.77 10.87
N VAL A 47 -7.83 -1.29 10.09
CA VAL A 47 -6.53 -0.64 9.87
C VAL A 47 -6.70 0.68 9.13
N CYS A 48 -7.58 0.75 8.14
CA CYS A 48 -7.92 2.00 7.44
C CYS A 48 -8.43 3.07 8.41
N ASP A 49 -9.31 2.71 9.35
CA ASP A 49 -9.85 3.61 10.37
C ASP A 49 -8.75 4.12 11.31
N VAL A 50 -7.84 3.24 11.74
CA VAL A 50 -6.68 3.63 12.54
C VAL A 50 -5.79 4.60 11.79
N VAL A 51 -5.49 4.36 10.52
CA VAL A 51 -4.66 5.25 9.71
C VAL A 51 -5.32 6.63 9.56
N ALA A 52 -6.62 6.68 9.30
CA ALA A 52 -7.37 7.92 9.21
C ALA A 52 -7.33 8.72 10.52
N ASP A 53 -7.59 8.08 11.65
CA ASP A 53 -7.49 8.71 12.99
C ASP A 53 -6.09 9.27 13.27
N ARG A 54 -5.04 8.52 12.89
CA ARG A 54 -3.65 8.99 13.05
C ARG A 54 -3.32 10.16 12.14
N PHE A 55 -3.81 10.19 10.90
CA PHE A 55 -3.65 11.34 10.00
C PHE A 55 -4.29 12.61 10.57
N GLU A 56 -5.48 12.52 11.17
CA GLU A 56 -6.14 13.65 11.83
C GLU A 56 -5.33 14.18 13.03
N LYS A 57 -4.60 13.31 13.71
CA LYS A 57 -3.72 13.66 14.85
C LYS A 57 -2.32 14.10 14.42
N GLY A 58 -2.08 14.26 13.11
CA GLY A 58 -0.79 14.66 12.56
C GLY A 58 0.25 13.55 12.48
N GLY A 59 -0.18 12.28 12.57
CA GLY A 59 0.66 11.11 12.36
C GLY A 59 0.82 10.78 10.87
N ARG A 60 1.67 9.78 10.59
CA ARG A 60 2.07 9.33 9.25
C ARG A 60 1.82 7.84 9.09
N LEU A 61 1.76 7.38 7.84
CA LEU A 61 1.72 5.98 7.49
C LEU A 61 3.07 5.55 6.91
N PHE A 62 3.66 4.51 7.47
CA PHE A 62 4.89 3.88 6.99
C PHE A 62 4.58 2.50 6.44
N TYR A 63 5.04 2.24 5.22
CA TYR A 63 5.15 0.92 4.64
C TYR A 63 6.61 0.47 4.73
N ILE A 64 6.87 -0.71 5.24
CA ILE A 64 8.22 -1.26 5.33
C ILE A 64 8.24 -2.72 4.88
N GLY A 65 9.16 -3.06 3.99
CA GLY A 65 9.26 -4.41 3.44
C GLY A 65 10.56 -4.65 2.67
N ALA A 66 10.81 -5.91 2.32
CA ALA A 66 11.91 -6.31 1.46
C ALA A 66 11.42 -6.72 0.07
N GLY A 67 12.29 -6.68 -0.93
CA GLY A 67 12.01 -7.17 -2.29
C GLY A 67 10.74 -6.59 -2.90
N THR A 68 9.87 -7.45 -3.43
CA THR A 68 8.58 -7.04 -4.04
C THR A 68 7.68 -6.32 -3.04
N SER A 69 7.60 -6.78 -1.80
CA SER A 69 6.76 -6.19 -0.77
C SER A 69 7.17 -4.74 -0.46
N GLY A 70 8.47 -4.48 -0.31
CA GLY A 70 8.99 -3.11 -0.13
C GLY A 70 8.73 -2.22 -1.35
N ARG A 71 8.90 -2.75 -2.58
CA ARG A 71 8.59 -2.01 -3.81
C ARG A 71 7.13 -1.58 -3.87
N LEU A 72 6.20 -2.45 -3.52
CA LEU A 72 4.77 -2.15 -3.51
C LEU A 72 4.43 -1.05 -2.51
N GLY A 73 5.03 -1.07 -1.32
CA GLY A 73 4.89 0.00 -0.33
C GLY A 73 5.41 1.35 -0.85
N VAL A 74 6.57 1.36 -1.51
CA VAL A 74 7.13 2.59 -2.12
C VAL A 74 6.25 3.10 -3.26
N ILE A 75 5.71 2.21 -4.11
CA ILE A 75 4.81 2.59 -5.21
C ILE A 75 3.55 3.26 -4.65
N ASP A 76 2.86 2.65 -3.69
CA ASP A 76 1.64 3.21 -3.10
C ASP A 76 1.92 4.57 -2.43
N ALA A 77 2.99 4.67 -1.65
CA ALA A 77 3.40 5.92 -0.99
C ALA A 77 3.70 7.05 -1.99
N ALA A 78 4.36 6.73 -3.11
CA ALA A 78 4.71 7.72 -4.15
C ALA A 78 3.49 8.29 -4.88
N GLU A 79 2.40 7.54 -4.98
CA GLU A 79 1.17 7.95 -5.66
C GLU A 79 0.21 8.80 -4.79
N CYS A 80 0.37 8.79 -3.46
CA CYS A 80 -0.48 9.56 -2.55
C CYS A 80 -0.38 11.08 -2.75
N PRO A 81 0.80 11.71 -2.86
CA PRO A 81 0.90 13.16 -3.08
C PRO A 81 0.25 13.65 -4.37
N PRO A 82 0.47 13.04 -5.57
CA PRO A 82 -0.16 13.51 -6.80
C PRO A 82 -1.66 13.24 -6.85
N THR A 83 -2.15 12.19 -6.15
CA THR A 83 -3.57 11.80 -6.17
C THR A 83 -4.39 12.62 -5.17
N PHE A 84 -3.89 12.77 -3.96
CA PHE A 84 -4.63 13.36 -2.83
C PHE A 84 -4.11 14.72 -2.37
N GLY A 85 -3.06 15.24 -3.01
CA GLY A 85 -2.47 16.54 -2.69
C GLY A 85 -1.81 16.62 -1.30
N VAL A 86 -1.60 15.49 -0.66
CA VAL A 86 -0.98 15.43 0.68
C VAL A 86 0.52 15.74 0.60
N PRO A 87 1.15 16.19 1.70
CA PRO A 87 2.58 16.43 1.74
C PRO A 87 3.38 15.14 1.45
N ARG A 88 4.54 15.30 0.82
CA ARG A 88 5.53 14.23 0.80
C ARG A 88 5.89 13.87 2.24
N GLY A 89 5.90 12.59 2.56
CA GLY A 89 6.14 12.12 3.92
C GLY A 89 4.89 11.84 4.75
N GLN A 90 3.66 12.16 4.27
CA GLN A 90 2.41 11.71 4.90
C GLN A 90 2.27 10.18 4.82
N VAL A 91 2.64 9.62 3.69
CA VAL A 91 2.81 8.18 3.47
C VAL A 91 4.24 7.94 3.02
N VAL A 92 4.95 7.05 3.69
CA VAL A 92 6.37 6.76 3.48
C VAL A 92 6.54 5.29 3.14
N GLY A 93 7.17 5.00 2.03
CA GLY A 93 7.55 3.63 1.65
C GLY A 93 9.03 3.39 1.89
N ILE A 94 9.36 2.34 2.63
CA ILE A 94 10.73 1.94 2.97
C ILE A 94 10.99 0.54 2.44
N ILE A 95 12.09 0.37 1.73
CA ILE A 95 12.54 -0.92 1.21
C ILE A 95 13.90 -1.30 1.79
N ALA A 96 14.04 -2.55 2.24
CA ALA A 96 15.31 -3.09 2.70
C ALA A 96 16.42 -2.87 1.67
N GLY A 97 17.55 -2.29 2.11
CA GLY A 97 18.68 -1.92 1.25
C GLY A 97 18.52 -0.60 0.52
N GLY A 98 17.43 0.14 0.74
CA GLY A 98 17.21 1.50 0.24
C GLY A 98 16.88 1.58 -1.25
N GLU A 99 16.98 2.80 -1.82
CA GLU A 99 16.52 3.10 -3.19
C GLU A 99 17.13 2.21 -4.29
N LYS A 100 18.36 1.74 -4.12
CA LYS A 100 19.00 0.82 -5.07
C LYS A 100 18.20 -0.46 -5.27
N CYS A 101 17.54 -0.92 -4.19
CA CYS A 101 16.74 -2.14 -4.19
C CYS A 101 15.37 -2.00 -4.87
N MET A 102 14.99 -0.80 -5.30
CA MET A 102 13.85 -0.60 -6.19
C MET A 102 14.05 -1.27 -7.56
N VAL A 103 15.27 -1.23 -8.09
CA VAL A 103 15.60 -1.73 -9.44
C VAL A 103 16.49 -2.97 -9.42
N GLN A 104 17.11 -3.31 -8.27
CA GLN A 104 17.99 -4.46 -8.12
C GLN A 104 17.49 -5.37 -7.01
N ALA A 105 17.57 -6.68 -7.19
CA ALA A 105 17.28 -7.63 -6.11
C ALA A 105 18.48 -7.65 -5.14
N ALA A 106 18.20 -7.56 -3.84
CA ALA A 106 19.20 -7.67 -2.77
C ALA A 106 18.60 -8.53 -1.65
N GLU A 107 18.66 -9.85 -1.83
CA GLU A 107 18.05 -10.83 -0.91
C GLU A 107 18.67 -10.79 0.49
N ALA A 108 19.98 -10.55 0.59
CA ALA A 108 20.69 -10.50 1.88
C ALA A 108 20.22 -9.36 2.82
N GLN A 109 19.45 -8.40 2.32
CA GLN A 109 18.99 -7.26 3.13
C GLN A 109 17.75 -7.56 3.98
N GLU A 110 17.08 -8.68 3.77
CA GLU A 110 15.87 -9.05 4.52
C GLU A 110 16.16 -9.79 5.83
N ASP A 111 17.40 -10.24 6.04
CA ASP A 111 17.80 -11.08 7.18
C ASP A 111 18.31 -10.29 8.39
N ASP A 112 18.51 -8.97 8.27
CA ASP A 112 19.00 -8.13 9.38
C ASP A 112 17.85 -7.44 10.13
N PRO A 113 17.50 -7.89 11.35
CA PRO A 113 16.42 -7.29 12.13
C PRO A 113 16.73 -5.87 12.60
N ASN A 114 18.02 -5.50 12.75
CA ASN A 114 18.39 -4.15 13.20
C ASN A 114 18.23 -3.12 12.08
N ALA A 115 18.44 -3.51 10.82
CA ALA A 115 18.34 -2.60 9.69
C ALA A 115 16.94 -2.01 9.54
N GLY A 116 15.87 -2.79 9.79
CA GLY A 116 14.50 -2.30 9.74
C GLY A 116 14.18 -1.25 10.81
N ALA A 117 14.65 -1.49 12.03
CA ALA A 117 14.55 -0.51 13.13
C ALA A 117 15.33 0.77 12.81
N GLU A 118 16.53 0.63 12.23
CA GLU A 118 17.41 1.75 11.89
C GLU A 118 16.79 2.63 10.78
N ASP A 119 16.18 2.00 9.78
CA ASP A 119 15.50 2.73 8.71
C ASP A 119 14.31 3.54 9.26
N LEU A 120 13.53 3.00 10.18
CA LEU A 120 12.45 3.77 10.84
C LEU A 120 12.98 4.89 11.74
N ARG A 121 14.14 4.71 12.43
CA ARG A 121 14.78 5.78 13.24
C ARG A 121 15.17 6.98 12.39
N LYS A 122 15.68 6.76 11.17
CA LYS A 122 16.04 7.84 10.23
C LYS A 122 14.85 8.74 9.85
N HIS A 123 13.65 8.26 10.06
CA HIS A 123 12.41 9.00 9.81
C HIS A 123 11.76 9.58 11.07
N ASP A 124 12.43 9.55 12.23
CA ASP A 124 11.91 10.05 13.49
C ASP A 124 10.51 9.49 13.81
N LEU A 125 10.37 8.16 13.72
CA LEU A 125 9.09 7.47 14.00
C LEU A 125 8.63 7.78 15.43
N CYS A 126 7.33 8.06 15.59
CA CYS A 126 6.75 8.40 16.89
C CYS A 126 5.43 7.68 17.16
N ASP A 127 4.87 7.87 18.34
CA ASP A 127 3.64 7.24 18.83
C ASP A 127 2.36 7.60 18.06
N LYS A 128 2.40 8.66 17.25
CA LYS A 128 1.29 9.07 16.36
C LYS A 128 1.26 8.28 15.05
N ASP A 129 2.36 7.65 14.68
CA ASP A 129 2.53 7.01 13.39
C ASP A 129 1.92 5.59 13.35
N VAL A 130 1.65 5.12 12.13
CA VAL A 130 1.28 3.73 11.81
C VAL A 130 2.38 3.11 10.97
N VAL A 131 2.80 1.89 11.31
CA VAL A 131 3.76 1.12 10.52
C VAL A 131 3.10 -0.16 10.03
N ILE A 132 3.04 -0.34 8.72
CA ILE A 132 2.61 -1.59 8.08
C ILE A 132 3.85 -2.32 7.57
N GLY A 133 4.21 -3.39 8.24
CA GLY A 133 5.25 -4.31 7.81
C GLY A 133 4.71 -5.30 6.78
N ILE A 134 5.41 -5.45 5.66
CA ILE A 134 4.94 -6.20 4.49
C ILE A 134 5.92 -7.31 4.15
N SER A 135 5.47 -8.57 4.23
CA SER A 135 6.24 -9.75 3.81
C SER A 135 5.30 -10.90 3.44
N ALA A 136 5.44 -11.48 2.28
CA ALA A 136 4.58 -12.59 1.86
C ALA A 136 4.75 -13.81 2.77
N SER A 137 5.96 -14.17 3.15
CA SER A 137 6.24 -15.26 4.11
C SER A 137 5.82 -14.89 5.54
N GLY A 138 5.86 -13.60 5.87
CA GLY A 138 5.68 -13.08 7.23
C GLY A 138 6.87 -13.33 8.16
N GLY A 139 8.01 -13.79 7.61
CA GLY A 139 9.20 -14.18 8.39
C GLY A 139 10.44 -13.30 8.18
N ALA A 140 10.41 -12.29 7.31
CA ALA A 140 11.55 -11.41 7.04
C ALA A 140 12.02 -10.70 8.32
N ALA A 141 13.23 -11.01 8.79
CA ALA A 141 13.77 -10.48 10.03
C ALA A 141 13.83 -8.95 10.05
N TYR A 142 14.18 -8.34 8.91
CA TYR A 142 14.14 -6.89 8.70
C TYR A 142 12.78 -6.29 9.10
N VAL A 143 11.68 -6.92 8.67
CA VAL A 143 10.32 -6.41 8.93
C VAL A 143 9.90 -6.70 10.37
N VAL A 144 10.26 -7.86 10.91
CA VAL A 144 10.01 -8.20 12.33
C VAL A 144 10.66 -7.16 13.25
N GLY A 145 11.96 -6.88 13.05
CA GLY A 145 12.68 -5.88 13.85
C GLY A 145 12.13 -4.46 13.70
N ALA A 146 11.63 -4.10 12.51
CA ALA A 146 10.94 -2.83 12.30
C ALA A 146 9.65 -2.72 13.11
N LEU A 147 8.83 -3.79 13.16
CA LEU A 147 7.58 -3.81 13.94
C LEU A 147 7.86 -3.82 15.46
N GLU A 148 8.89 -4.51 15.91
CA GLU A 148 9.35 -4.46 17.32
C GLU A 148 9.76 -3.04 17.72
N TYR A 149 10.54 -2.37 16.87
CA TYR A 149 10.91 -0.98 17.10
C TYR A 149 9.68 -0.05 17.08
N ALA A 150 8.75 -0.21 16.15
CA ALA A 150 7.51 0.56 16.11
C ALA A 150 6.73 0.44 17.43
N ASN A 151 6.60 -0.77 17.97
CA ASN A 151 5.97 -1.01 19.26
C ASN A 151 6.72 -0.32 20.41
N SER A 152 8.06 -0.33 20.38
CA SER A 152 8.88 0.26 21.45
C SER A 152 8.73 1.77 21.57
N VAL A 153 8.44 2.46 20.46
CA VAL A 153 8.19 3.91 20.43
C VAL A 153 6.70 4.28 20.54
N GLY A 154 5.81 3.29 20.66
CA GLY A 154 4.38 3.50 20.83
C GLY A 154 3.60 3.67 19.51
N ALA A 155 4.26 3.59 18.34
CA ALA A 155 3.61 3.60 17.04
C ALA A 155 2.65 2.40 16.87
N PHE A 156 1.64 2.54 16.02
CA PHE A 156 0.69 1.46 15.78
C PHE A 156 1.23 0.52 14.71
N SER A 157 1.52 -0.72 15.10
CA SER A 157 2.13 -1.72 14.21
C SER A 157 1.09 -2.65 13.59
N VAL A 158 1.23 -2.89 12.29
CA VAL A 158 0.40 -3.81 11.50
C VAL A 158 1.31 -4.75 10.72
N SER A 159 1.02 -6.03 10.70
CA SER A 159 1.65 -6.99 9.77
C SER A 159 0.74 -7.27 8.58
N LEU A 160 1.32 -7.38 7.39
CA LEU A 160 0.65 -7.84 6.17
C LEU A 160 1.42 -9.02 5.59
N SER A 161 0.81 -10.21 5.64
CA SER A 161 1.43 -11.44 5.18
C SER A 161 0.45 -12.33 4.40
N SER A 162 0.98 -13.38 3.75
CA SER A 162 0.16 -14.43 3.11
C SER A 162 0.15 -15.75 3.90
N ASN A 163 0.76 -15.77 5.07
CA ASN A 163 0.78 -16.93 5.95
C ASN A 163 0.26 -16.56 7.34
N PRO A 164 -0.72 -17.28 7.88
CA PRO A 164 -1.19 -17.09 9.24
C PRO A 164 -0.10 -17.53 10.24
N ASP A 165 -0.24 -17.08 11.48
CA ASP A 165 0.65 -17.39 12.61
C ASP A 165 2.13 -17.04 12.35
N SER A 166 2.37 -16.06 11.49
CA SER A 166 3.72 -15.64 11.10
C SER A 166 4.46 -14.92 12.24
N PRO A 167 5.80 -14.90 12.23
CA PRO A 167 6.59 -14.11 13.18
C PRO A 167 6.16 -12.64 13.25
N MET A 168 5.89 -12.01 12.11
CA MET A 168 5.41 -10.63 12.04
C MET A 168 4.06 -10.44 12.73
N GLU A 169 3.13 -11.37 12.54
CA GLU A 169 1.78 -11.31 13.12
C GLU A 169 1.83 -11.38 14.66
N ARG A 170 2.75 -12.17 15.22
CA ARG A 170 2.92 -12.29 16.68
C ARG A 170 3.46 -11.01 17.31
N VAL A 171 4.20 -10.22 16.57
CA VAL A 171 4.80 -8.97 17.03
C VAL A 171 3.87 -7.78 16.82
N ALA A 172 3.14 -7.75 15.71
CA ALA A 172 2.24 -6.66 15.35
C ALA A 172 1.02 -6.57 16.29
N ARG A 173 0.49 -5.38 16.49
CA ARG A 173 -0.80 -5.18 17.21
C ARG A 173 -1.98 -5.75 16.43
N ILE A 174 -1.93 -5.72 15.11
CA ILE A 174 -2.95 -6.28 14.21
C ILE A 174 -2.24 -6.97 13.05
N GLY A 175 -2.71 -8.19 12.70
CA GLY A 175 -2.27 -8.92 11.53
C GLY A 175 -3.32 -8.92 10.42
N ILE A 176 -2.93 -8.52 9.20
CA ILE A 176 -3.70 -8.74 7.98
C ILE A 176 -3.11 -9.97 7.30
N VAL A 177 -3.89 -11.03 7.19
CA VAL A 177 -3.49 -12.27 6.52
C VAL A 177 -4.26 -12.41 5.22
N ALA A 178 -3.55 -12.29 4.09
CA ALA A 178 -4.09 -12.55 2.76
C ALA A 178 -3.56 -13.90 2.26
N ASP A 179 -4.22 -14.98 2.63
CA ASP A 179 -3.83 -16.36 2.29
C ASP A 179 -4.14 -16.67 0.83
N THR A 180 -3.20 -16.38 -0.05
CA THR A 180 -3.33 -16.61 -1.50
C THR A 180 -3.02 -18.06 -1.92
N GLY A 181 -2.62 -18.92 -0.98
CA GLY A 181 -2.16 -20.27 -1.26
C GLY A 181 -0.81 -20.32 -1.97
N ALA A 182 -0.47 -21.52 -2.47
CA ALA A 182 0.79 -21.77 -3.19
C ALA A 182 0.82 -21.04 -4.55
N GLU A 183 1.95 -20.44 -4.89
CA GLU A 183 2.14 -19.75 -6.17
C GLU A 183 2.23 -20.72 -7.35
N VAL A 184 1.90 -20.27 -8.55
CA VAL A 184 2.04 -21.06 -9.78
C VAL A 184 3.49 -21.46 -10.05
N ILE A 185 4.45 -20.64 -9.63
CA ILE A 185 5.86 -20.99 -9.53
C ILE A 185 6.19 -20.98 -8.04
N THR A 186 6.49 -22.12 -7.49
CA THR A 186 6.74 -22.34 -6.05
C THR A 186 7.71 -21.29 -5.49
N GLY A 187 7.32 -20.64 -4.41
CA GLY A 187 8.12 -19.61 -3.74
C GLY A 187 8.15 -18.24 -4.44
N SER A 188 7.57 -18.08 -5.64
CA SER A 188 7.61 -16.81 -6.39
C SER A 188 6.50 -15.86 -5.94
N THR A 189 6.59 -15.37 -4.72
CA THR A 189 5.56 -14.55 -4.04
C THR A 189 5.34 -13.15 -4.62
N ARG A 190 6.12 -12.76 -5.64
CA ARG A 190 5.86 -11.56 -6.44
C ARG A 190 4.53 -11.61 -7.23
N MET A 191 3.90 -12.80 -7.35
CA MET A 191 2.70 -13.05 -8.15
C MET A 191 1.42 -12.81 -7.34
N LYS A 192 0.72 -13.85 -6.88
CA LYS A 192 -0.57 -13.70 -6.16
C LYS A 192 -0.42 -12.93 -4.86
N SER A 193 0.59 -13.29 -4.06
CA SER A 193 0.86 -12.60 -2.78
C SER A 193 1.15 -11.12 -3.02
N GLY A 194 2.01 -10.78 -3.99
CA GLY A 194 2.25 -9.38 -4.36
C GLY A 194 0.99 -8.66 -4.85
N THR A 195 0.14 -9.34 -5.63
CA THR A 195 -1.14 -8.78 -6.09
C THR A 195 -2.06 -8.47 -4.93
N ALA A 196 -2.22 -9.40 -3.98
CA ALA A 196 -3.02 -9.18 -2.77
C ALA A 196 -2.47 -8.02 -1.92
N GLN A 197 -1.15 -7.96 -1.72
CA GLN A 197 -0.50 -6.85 -1.03
C GLN A 197 -0.83 -5.51 -1.70
N LYS A 198 -0.67 -5.41 -3.03
CA LYS A 198 -1.00 -4.18 -3.77
C LYS A 198 -2.45 -3.75 -3.56
N LEU A 199 -3.40 -4.68 -3.64
CA LEU A 199 -4.82 -4.38 -3.41
C LEU A 199 -5.05 -3.82 -2.00
N ILE A 200 -4.49 -4.46 -0.98
CA ILE A 200 -4.64 -4.06 0.43
C ILE A 200 -4.03 -2.69 0.69
N LEU A 201 -2.81 -2.43 0.22
CA LEU A 201 -2.16 -1.12 0.40
C LEU A 201 -2.98 0.00 -0.23
N ASN A 202 -3.47 -0.19 -1.48
CA ASN A 202 -4.32 0.79 -2.13
C ASN A 202 -5.65 1.01 -1.39
N MET A 203 -6.25 -0.05 -0.82
CA MET A 203 -7.50 0.07 -0.05
C MET A 203 -7.27 0.89 1.22
N ILE A 204 -6.19 0.64 1.96
CA ILE A 204 -5.89 1.35 3.21
C ILE A 204 -5.56 2.81 2.92
N SER A 205 -4.65 3.10 2.00
CA SER A 205 -4.26 4.48 1.67
C SER A 205 -5.43 5.28 1.13
N THR A 206 -6.15 4.74 0.13
CA THR A 206 -7.32 5.41 -0.47
C THR A 206 -8.43 5.59 0.56
N GLY A 207 -8.77 4.57 1.33
CA GLY A 207 -9.81 4.64 2.35
C GLY A 207 -9.49 5.70 3.41
N ALA A 208 -8.26 5.76 3.91
CA ALA A 208 -7.82 6.77 4.87
C ALA A 208 -7.88 8.20 4.27
N MET A 209 -7.51 8.37 2.99
CA MET A 209 -7.63 9.66 2.31
C MET A 209 -9.09 10.08 2.10
N ILE A 210 -10.00 9.14 1.79
CA ILE A 210 -11.45 9.41 1.72
C ILE A 210 -11.96 9.87 3.10
N LYS A 211 -11.65 9.14 4.16
CA LYS A 211 -12.10 9.44 5.54
C LYS A 211 -11.58 10.80 6.04
N THR A 212 -10.40 11.22 5.59
CA THR A 212 -9.81 12.53 5.94
C THR A 212 -10.21 13.65 4.96
N GLY A 213 -11.25 13.43 4.14
CA GLY A 213 -11.87 14.48 3.30
C GLY A 213 -11.02 14.90 2.09
N LYS A 214 -10.15 14.02 1.57
CA LYS A 214 -9.35 14.31 0.36
C LYS A 214 -10.10 14.03 -0.95
N VAL A 215 -11.32 13.49 -0.85
CA VAL A 215 -12.18 13.08 -1.96
C VAL A 215 -13.57 13.67 -1.75
N TYR A 216 -14.23 14.09 -2.81
CA TYR A 216 -15.64 14.47 -2.84
C TYR A 216 -16.39 13.49 -3.75
N GLU A 217 -17.37 12.75 -3.23
CA GLU A 217 -17.97 11.59 -3.88
C GLU A 217 -16.87 10.62 -4.34
N ASN A 218 -16.63 10.47 -5.65
CA ASN A 218 -15.52 9.69 -6.21
C ASN A 218 -14.46 10.55 -6.94
N MET A 219 -14.48 11.88 -6.71
CA MET A 219 -13.61 12.83 -7.39
C MET A 219 -12.44 13.28 -6.51
N MET A 220 -11.27 13.37 -7.11
CA MET A 220 -10.06 13.88 -6.47
C MET A 220 -10.12 15.41 -6.37
N ILE A 221 -10.55 15.95 -5.23
CA ILE A 221 -10.69 17.41 -5.03
C ILE A 221 -9.45 18.09 -4.44
N ASN A 222 -8.41 17.34 -4.13
CA ASN A 222 -7.21 17.88 -3.50
C ASN A 222 -5.99 17.83 -4.42
N LEU A 223 -6.22 17.94 -5.74
CA LEU A 223 -5.19 17.95 -6.78
C LEU A 223 -4.34 19.23 -6.70
N ARG A 224 -3.08 19.14 -7.16
CA ARG A 224 -2.22 20.30 -7.40
C ARG A 224 -2.16 20.60 -8.90
N PRO A 225 -2.26 21.87 -9.33
CA PRO A 225 -2.25 22.26 -10.75
C PRO A 225 -0.85 22.25 -11.36
N SER A 226 -0.12 21.12 -11.22
CA SER A 226 1.29 21.02 -11.58
C SER A 226 1.57 20.92 -13.08
N ASN A 227 0.55 20.64 -13.89
CA ASN A 227 0.65 20.61 -15.35
C ASN A 227 -0.70 20.89 -16.01
N LYS A 228 -0.69 21.12 -17.34
CA LYS A 228 -1.90 21.43 -18.12
C LYS A 228 -2.99 20.37 -17.98
N LYS A 229 -2.63 19.08 -18.00
CA LYS A 229 -3.59 17.96 -17.84
C LYS A 229 -4.31 18.00 -16.49
N LEU A 230 -3.59 18.33 -15.42
CA LEU A 230 -4.17 18.42 -14.07
C LEU A 230 -5.02 19.66 -13.91
N ARG A 231 -4.62 20.81 -14.45
CA ARG A 231 -5.46 22.02 -14.48
C ARG A 231 -6.79 21.75 -15.19
N GLU A 232 -6.75 21.16 -16.37
CA GLU A 232 -7.94 20.81 -17.13
C GLU A 232 -8.86 19.84 -16.39
N ARG A 233 -8.27 18.88 -15.66
CA ARG A 233 -9.04 17.98 -14.79
C ARG A 233 -9.72 18.73 -13.65
N MET A 234 -9.04 19.69 -13.03
CA MET A 234 -9.60 20.52 -11.95
C MET A 234 -10.77 21.33 -12.44
N ILE A 235 -10.68 21.97 -13.61
CA ILE A 235 -11.77 22.72 -14.23
C ILE A 235 -12.98 21.82 -14.45
N ARG A 236 -12.78 20.63 -15.06
CA ARG A 236 -13.89 19.67 -15.28
C ARG A 236 -14.58 19.25 -13.98
N ILE A 237 -13.83 19.03 -12.90
CA ILE A 237 -14.39 18.68 -11.59
C ILE A 237 -15.26 19.82 -11.07
N VAL A 238 -14.80 21.08 -11.17
CA VAL A 238 -15.58 22.24 -10.74
C VAL A 238 -16.82 22.41 -11.60
N CYS A 239 -16.72 22.25 -12.95
CA CYS A 239 -17.88 22.26 -13.84
C CYS A 239 -18.93 21.23 -13.41
N GLU A 240 -18.51 20.01 -13.09
CA GLU A 240 -19.41 18.92 -12.70
C GLU A 240 -20.10 19.20 -11.36
N ILE A 241 -19.35 19.67 -10.36
CA ILE A 241 -19.89 19.93 -9.01
C ILE A 241 -20.82 21.16 -9.00
N LYS A 242 -20.44 22.24 -9.69
CA LYS A 242 -21.19 23.52 -9.71
C LYS A 242 -22.24 23.61 -10.81
N GLY A 243 -22.20 22.70 -11.82
CA GLY A 243 -23.08 22.81 -12.99
C GLY A 243 -22.81 24.05 -13.84
N CYS A 244 -21.57 24.53 -13.89
CA CYS A 244 -21.14 25.72 -14.63
C CYS A 244 -20.31 25.36 -15.86
N ASP A 245 -20.09 26.32 -16.75
CA ASP A 245 -19.22 26.16 -17.92
C ASP A 245 -17.73 26.26 -17.57
N HIS A 246 -16.86 26.02 -18.57
CA HIS A 246 -15.42 25.97 -18.42
C HIS A 246 -14.84 27.29 -17.90
N ASP A 247 -15.29 28.44 -18.46
CA ASP A 247 -14.70 29.74 -18.16
C ASP A 247 -15.05 30.17 -16.71
N ILE A 248 -16.28 29.88 -16.28
CA ILE A 248 -16.71 30.11 -14.89
C ILE A 248 -15.95 29.22 -13.92
N ALA A 249 -15.75 27.94 -14.26
CA ALA A 249 -15.01 27.02 -13.40
C ALA A 249 -13.53 27.38 -13.30
N GLU A 250 -12.91 27.85 -14.38
CA GLU A 250 -11.52 28.32 -14.38
C GLU A 250 -11.38 29.57 -13.52
N GLN A 251 -12.30 30.56 -13.67
CA GLN A 251 -12.30 31.77 -12.83
C GLN A 251 -12.46 31.41 -11.35
N LEU A 252 -13.38 30.51 -10.99
CA LEU A 252 -13.55 30.06 -9.61
C LEU A 252 -12.27 29.44 -9.04
N LEU A 253 -11.55 28.65 -9.84
CA LEU A 253 -10.29 28.07 -9.41
C LEU A 253 -9.19 29.13 -9.25
N GLU A 254 -9.13 30.12 -10.13
CA GLU A 254 -8.19 31.24 -10.01
C GLU A 254 -8.45 32.08 -8.77
N ASP A 255 -9.70 32.39 -8.48
CA ASP A 255 -10.12 33.16 -7.30
C ASP A 255 -9.81 32.43 -5.98
N HIS A 256 -9.66 31.09 -6.01
CA HIS A 256 -9.38 30.26 -4.85
C HIS A 256 -8.01 29.54 -4.92
N ASP A 257 -7.00 30.16 -5.55
CA ASP A 257 -5.63 29.62 -5.64
C ASP A 257 -5.56 28.16 -6.16
N TRP A 258 -6.43 27.81 -7.09
CA TRP A 258 -6.56 26.45 -7.65
C TRP A 258 -6.87 25.37 -6.60
N LYS A 259 -7.56 25.71 -5.53
CA LYS A 259 -8.03 24.74 -4.53
C LYS A 259 -9.48 24.38 -4.81
N ILE A 260 -9.71 23.22 -5.41
CA ILE A 260 -11.05 22.75 -5.79
C ILE A 260 -12.01 22.84 -4.60
N ARG A 261 -11.61 22.38 -3.42
CA ARG A 261 -12.47 22.39 -2.24
C ARG A 261 -12.99 23.77 -1.90
N GLU A 262 -12.13 24.78 -1.93
CA GLU A 262 -12.49 26.17 -1.65
C GLU A 262 -13.35 26.79 -2.77
N ALA A 263 -13.13 26.37 -4.02
CA ALA A 263 -13.91 26.81 -5.18
C ALA A 263 -15.33 26.23 -5.22
N VAL A 264 -15.58 25.07 -4.59
CA VAL A 264 -16.88 24.38 -4.69
C VAL A 264 -17.70 24.37 -3.40
N ILE A 265 -17.09 24.55 -2.25
CA ILE A 265 -17.73 24.66 -0.92
C ILE A 265 -17.84 26.10 -0.50
#